data_e82928c5132176177050ccaec7a18c81
#
_entry.id   e82928c5132176177050ccaec7a18c81
#
_cell.length_a   1.000
_cell.length_b   1.000
_cell.length_c   1.000
_cell.angle_alpha   90.00
_cell.angle_beta   90.00
_cell.angle_gamma   90.00
#
_symmetry.space_group_name_H-M   'P 1'
#
loop_
_entity.id
_entity.type
_entity.pdbx_description
1 polymer ?
#
loop_
_entity_poly.entity_id
_entity_poly.type
_entity_poly.pdbx_seq_one_letter_code
_entity_poly.pdbx_strand_id
1 'polypeptide(L)'
;MVVIEMNPRVSRSSALASKATGFPIAKIAAKLAVGYTLDELKNDISGDGIPASFEPTIDYVVTKIPRFNFEKFPGADEILTSQMKSVGAVMAIGSSFQESFQKAIRGLEIGKSGLEELDTKPTKSEIRSRLISPTPERIFYIAEAFR
;
A
#
# COMPACT_ATOMS: atom_id res chain seq x y z
N MET A 1 -12.21 -14.13 -5.22
CA MET A 1 -12.06 -13.00 -4.26
C MET A 1 -12.75 -13.39 -2.96
N VAL A 2 -12.11 -13.22 -1.82
CA VAL A 2 -12.68 -13.50 -0.49
C VAL A 2 -12.72 -12.19 0.28
N VAL A 3 -13.90 -11.81 0.75
CA VAL A 3 -14.06 -10.65 1.64
C VAL A 3 -13.72 -11.09 3.06
N ILE A 4 -12.76 -10.41 3.71
CA ILE A 4 -12.33 -10.72 5.07
C ILE A 4 -13.09 -9.84 6.06
N GLU A 5 -13.10 -8.54 5.82
CA GLU A 5 -13.83 -7.56 6.64
C GLU A 5 -14.15 -6.31 5.84
N MET A 6 -15.05 -5.50 6.35
CA MET A 6 -15.33 -4.15 5.88
C MET A 6 -15.31 -3.19 7.07
N ASN A 7 -14.50 -2.14 6.98
CA ASN A 7 -14.44 -1.12 8.03
C ASN A 7 -15.53 -0.06 7.78
N PRO A 8 -16.57 0.05 8.62
CA PRO A 8 -17.67 1.00 8.45
C PRO A 8 -17.28 2.41 8.91
N ARG A 9 -16.15 2.90 8.45
CA ARG A 9 -15.59 4.20 8.83
C ARG A 9 -14.60 4.70 7.78
N VAL A 10 -14.34 6.01 7.77
CA VAL A 10 -13.19 6.58 7.06
C VAL A 10 -11.92 6.26 7.84
N SER A 11 -10.95 5.66 7.18
CA SER A 11 -9.70 5.19 7.78
C SER A 11 -8.47 5.73 7.03
N ARG A 12 -7.27 5.35 7.49
CA ARG A 12 -6.02 5.62 6.74
C ARG A 12 -6.05 5.03 5.33
N SER A 13 -6.68 3.86 5.17
CA SER A 13 -6.86 3.25 3.84
C SER A 13 -7.74 4.11 2.93
N SER A 14 -8.78 4.75 3.46
CA SER A 14 -9.62 5.70 2.73
C SER A 14 -8.82 6.94 2.30
N ALA A 15 -7.94 7.47 3.15
CA ALA A 15 -7.05 8.58 2.79
C ALA A 15 -6.10 8.23 1.64
N LEU A 16 -5.52 7.02 1.66
CA LEU A 16 -4.69 6.52 0.57
C LEU A 16 -5.50 6.31 -0.72
N ALA A 17 -6.70 5.75 -0.62
CA ALA A 17 -7.61 5.59 -1.74
C ALA A 17 -8.02 6.93 -2.35
N SER A 18 -8.29 7.94 -1.52
CA SER A 18 -8.55 9.31 -1.99
C SER A 18 -7.41 9.89 -2.80
N LYS A 19 -6.16 9.71 -2.35
CA LYS A 19 -4.97 10.13 -3.10
C LYS A 19 -4.77 9.32 -4.37
N ALA A 20 -5.00 8.01 -4.30
CA ALA A 20 -4.81 7.11 -5.42
C ALA A 20 -5.78 7.37 -6.57
N THR A 21 -7.01 7.76 -6.26
CA THR A 21 -8.10 7.88 -7.24
C THR A 21 -8.46 9.32 -7.58
N GLY A 22 -7.97 10.30 -6.82
CA GLY A 22 -8.42 11.69 -6.94
C GLY A 22 -9.88 11.88 -6.50
N PHE A 23 -10.42 10.97 -5.67
CA PHE A 23 -11.78 11.06 -5.15
C PHE A 23 -11.77 11.45 -3.67
N PRO A 24 -12.36 12.60 -3.27
CA PRO A 24 -12.28 13.12 -1.90
C PRO A 24 -13.26 12.40 -0.96
N ILE A 25 -12.96 11.15 -0.61
CA ILE A 25 -13.83 10.23 0.14
C ILE A 25 -14.37 10.89 1.43
N ALA A 26 -13.51 11.50 2.24
CA ALA A 26 -13.92 12.08 3.53
C ALA A 26 -14.88 13.27 3.35
N LYS A 27 -14.62 14.13 2.37
CA LYS A 27 -15.47 15.30 2.05
C LYS A 27 -16.85 14.85 1.56
N ILE A 28 -16.87 13.88 0.63
CA ILE A 28 -18.12 13.33 0.11
C ILE A 28 -18.89 12.62 1.22
N ALA A 29 -18.24 11.76 2.02
CA ALA A 29 -18.87 11.06 3.13
C ALA A 29 -19.51 12.03 4.15
N ALA A 30 -18.84 13.13 4.48
CA ALA A 30 -19.38 14.15 5.39
C ALA A 30 -20.66 14.81 4.82
N LYS A 31 -20.70 15.08 3.52
CA LYS A 31 -21.88 15.67 2.87
C LYS A 31 -23.04 14.66 2.78
N LEU A 32 -22.75 13.39 2.46
CA LEU A 32 -23.76 12.33 2.48
C LEU A 32 -24.37 12.16 3.88
N ALA A 33 -23.57 12.28 4.93
CA ALA A 33 -24.04 12.16 6.32
C ALA A 33 -25.04 13.25 6.73
N VAL A 34 -25.05 14.40 6.06
CA VAL A 34 -26.01 15.49 6.30
C VAL A 34 -27.14 15.55 5.26
N GLY A 35 -27.30 14.49 4.44
CA GLY A 35 -28.46 14.26 3.59
C GLY A 35 -28.30 14.56 2.11
N TYR A 36 -27.12 14.96 1.63
CA TYR A 36 -26.86 15.06 0.19
C TYR A 36 -26.81 13.66 -0.45
N THR A 37 -27.09 13.59 -1.74
CA THR A 37 -26.93 12.38 -2.55
C THR A 37 -25.72 12.49 -3.47
N LEU A 38 -25.22 11.37 -4.00
CA LEU A 38 -24.00 11.35 -4.84
C LEU A 38 -24.18 12.11 -6.16
N ASP A 39 -25.38 12.15 -6.70
CA ASP A 39 -25.70 12.86 -7.93
C ASP A 39 -25.80 14.39 -7.73
N GLU A 40 -26.11 14.84 -6.52
CA GLU A 40 -26.09 16.27 -6.16
C GLU A 40 -24.68 16.81 -5.93
N LEU A 41 -23.70 15.94 -5.68
CA LEU A 41 -22.34 16.30 -5.35
C LEU A 41 -21.41 16.23 -6.57
N LYS A 42 -20.43 17.13 -6.59
CA LYS A 42 -19.37 17.13 -7.60
C LYS A 42 -18.05 16.67 -6.99
N ASN A 43 -17.24 16.01 -7.82
CA ASN A 43 -15.85 15.71 -7.49
C ASN A 43 -14.99 16.92 -7.93
N ASP A 44 -14.63 17.76 -6.97
CA ASP A 44 -13.85 18.97 -7.19
C ASP A 44 -12.33 18.74 -7.36
N ILE A 45 -11.87 17.50 -7.27
CA ILE A 45 -10.47 17.13 -7.54
C ILE A 45 -10.26 16.73 -9.00
N SER A 46 -11.19 16.00 -9.58
CA SER A 46 -11.08 15.46 -10.95
C SER A 46 -11.44 16.46 -12.06
N GLY A 47 -11.75 17.70 -11.73
CA GLY A 47 -12.09 18.76 -12.69
C GLY A 47 -13.55 19.18 -12.65
N ASP A 48 -13.84 20.33 -13.29
CA ASP A 48 -15.13 20.98 -13.26
C ASP A 48 -16.24 20.10 -13.88
N GLY A 49 -17.23 19.78 -13.06
CA GLY A 49 -18.49 19.22 -13.52
C GLY A 49 -18.65 17.71 -13.45
N ILE A 50 -17.63 16.94 -13.00
CA ILE A 50 -17.78 15.49 -12.84
C ILE A 50 -18.60 15.20 -11.58
N PRO A 51 -19.75 14.52 -11.68
CA PRO A 51 -20.52 14.13 -10.51
C PRO A 51 -19.77 13.13 -9.63
N ALA A 52 -20.01 13.18 -8.32
CA ALA A 52 -19.43 12.24 -7.38
C ALA A 52 -19.97 10.79 -7.57
N SER A 53 -21.04 10.61 -8.35
CA SER A 53 -21.58 9.30 -8.74
C SER A 53 -20.77 8.57 -9.81
N PHE A 54 -19.85 9.26 -10.52
CA PHE A 54 -18.96 8.62 -11.49
C PHE A 54 -17.80 7.93 -10.81
N GLU A 55 -17.51 6.69 -11.22
CA GLU A 55 -16.30 5.99 -10.77
C GLU A 55 -15.04 6.70 -11.28
N PRO A 56 -14.02 6.88 -10.43
CA PRO A 56 -12.72 7.38 -10.86
C PRO A 56 -12.09 6.46 -11.89
N THR A 57 -11.63 7.02 -13.00
CA THR A 57 -10.83 6.32 -14.01
C THR A 57 -9.38 6.72 -13.89
N ILE A 58 -8.48 5.73 -13.82
CA ILE A 58 -7.04 5.95 -13.69
C ILE A 58 -6.29 5.16 -14.75
N ASP A 59 -5.22 5.74 -15.28
CA ASP A 59 -4.31 5.16 -16.27
C ASP A 59 -2.90 4.91 -15.72
N TYR A 60 -2.78 4.86 -14.40
CA TYR A 60 -1.55 4.61 -13.67
C TYR A 60 -1.74 3.50 -12.62
N VAL A 61 -0.63 2.97 -12.13
CA VAL A 61 -0.62 1.94 -11.08
C VAL A 61 -0.21 2.57 -9.75
N VAL A 62 -0.97 2.25 -8.70
CA VAL A 62 -0.65 2.66 -7.33
C VAL A 62 -0.28 1.44 -6.51
N THR A 63 0.93 1.45 -5.97
CA THR A 63 1.42 0.40 -5.07
C THR A 63 1.49 0.93 -3.64
N LYS A 64 0.94 0.15 -2.71
CA LYS A 64 1.02 0.42 -1.27
C LYS A 64 1.83 -0.69 -0.60
N ILE A 65 2.89 -0.33 0.13
CA ILE A 65 3.70 -1.27 0.91
C ILE A 65 3.66 -0.87 2.38
N PRO A 66 3.39 -1.81 3.31
CA PRO A 66 3.43 -1.52 4.74
C PRO A 66 4.86 -1.26 5.22
N ARG A 67 5.02 -0.35 6.18
CA ARG A 67 6.27 -0.08 6.89
C ARG A 67 6.24 -0.78 8.25
N PHE A 68 7.31 -1.52 8.54
CA PHE A 68 7.55 -2.13 9.85
C PHE A 68 8.76 -1.45 10.50
N ASN A 69 8.78 -1.39 11.83
CA ASN A 69 9.86 -0.75 12.60
C ASN A 69 10.34 -1.68 13.71
N PHE A 70 10.51 -2.96 13.41
CA PHE A 70 10.96 -3.95 14.40
C PHE A 70 12.32 -3.57 15.01
N GLU A 71 13.17 -2.89 14.21
CA GLU A 71 14.47 -2.38 14.65
C GLU A 71 14.39 -1.41 15.84
N LYS A 72 13.21 -0.79 16.06
CA LYS A 72 12.96 0.14 17.19
C LYS A 72 12.35 -0.54 18.41
N PHE A 73 12.00 -1.79 18.31
CA PHE A 73 11.32 -2.56 19.37
C PHE A 73 12.07 -3.86 19.67
N PRO A 74 13.18 -3.79 20.44
CA PRO A 74 13.94 -4.99 20.82
C PRO A 74 13.05 -6.04 21.47
N GLY A 75 13.15 -7.29 21.02
CA GLY A 75 12.33 -8.40 21.48
C GLY A 75 10.95 -8.53 20.82
N ALA A 76 10.61 -7.66 19.89
CA ALA A 76 9.38 -7.83 19.09
C ALA A 76 9.53 -9.03 18.13
N ASP A 77 8.47 -9.83 18.04
CA ASP A 77 8.40 -10.92 17.06
C ASP A 77 8.18 -10.38 15.65
N GLU A 78 9.15 -10.60 14.76
CA GLU A 78 9.14 -10.16 13.37
C GLU A 78 8.28 -11.04 12.44
N ILE A 79 7.82 -12.19 12.92
CA ILE A 79 6.98 -13.09 12.14
C ILE A 79 5.62 -12.43 11.90
N LEU A 80 5.29 -12.23 10.63
CA LEU A 80 4.02 -11.64 10.21
C LEU A 80 2.89 -12.67 10.34
N THR A 81 1.83 -12.29 11.03
CA THR A 81 0.64 -13.11 11.28
C THR A 81 -0.61 -12.36 10.82
N SER A 82 -1.79 -12.80 11.25
CA SER A 82 -3.05 -12.08 11.07
C SER A 82 -3.14 -10.78 11.87
N GLN A 83 -2.27 -10.57 12.86
CA GLN A 83 -2.19 -9.34 13.63
C GLN A 83 -1.51 -8.23 12.81
N MET A 84 -2.02 -7.00 12.93
CA MET A 84 -1.40 -5.83 12.33
C MET A 84 -0.13 -5.44 13.09
N LYS A 85 1.03 -5.63 12.46
CA LYS A 85 2.34 -5.24 13.01
C LYS A 85 2.95 -4.02 12.31
N SER A 86 2.33 -3.53 11.24
CA SER A 86 2.81 -2.36 10.52
C SER A 86 2.53 -1.06 11.28
N VAL A 87 3.48 -0.13 11.24
CA VAL A 87 3.36 1.20 11.87
C VAL A 87 2.87 2.28 10.91
N GLY A 88 2.87 2.00 9.61
CA GLY A 88 2.46 2.90 8.56
C GLY A 88 2.50 2.21 7.20
N ALA A 89 2.43 3.01 6.14
CA ALA A 89 2.55 2.52 4.78
C ALA A 89 3.11 3.60 3.86
N VAL A 90 3.77 3.17 2.80
CA VAL A 90 4.20 4.01 1.68
C VAL A 90 3.26 3.78 0.52
N MET A 91 2.99 4.82 -0.25
CA MET A 91 2.26 4.75 -1.51
C MET A 91 3.13 5.34 -2.61
N ALA A 92 3.21 4.65 -3.73
CA ALA A 92 3.90 5.14 -4.91
C ALA A 92 3.03 4.96 -6.16
N ILE A 93 3.18 5.88 -7.09
CA ILE A 93 2.45 5.92 -8.37
C ILE A 93 3.47 5.73 -9.48
N GLY A 94 3.12 4.93 -10.47
CA GLY A 94 3.92 4.70 -11.66
C GLY A 94 3.05 4.38 -12.87
N SER A 95 3.62 4.48 -14.07
CA SER A 95 2.97 4.10 -15.32
C SER A 95 2.80 2.58 -15.46
N SER A 96 3.57 1.81 -14.69
CA SER A 96 3.52 0.35 -14.63
C SER A 96 3.64 -0.15 -13.20
N PHE A 97 3.29 -1.43 -12.99
CA PHE A 97 3.47 -2.07 -11.69
C PHE A 97 4.94 -2.08 -11.27
N GLN A 98 5.84 -2.40 -12.18
CA GLN A 98 7.27 -2.44 -11.90
C GLN A 98 7.79 -1.09 -11.40
N GLU A 99 7.40 -0.02 -12.07
CA GLU A 99 7.78 1.34 -11.67
C GLU A 99 7.23 1.71 -10.30
N SER A 100 5.93 1.56 -10.09
CA SER A 100 5.28 1.92 -8.84
C SER A 100 5.81 1.10 -7.66
N PHE A 101 6.07 -0.20 -7.88
CA PHE A 101 6.59 -1.10 -6.86
C PHE A 101 8.03 -0.75 -6.44
N GLN A 102 8.93 -0.51 -7.39
CA GLN A 102 10.31 -0.09 -7.09
C GLN A 102 10.34 1.27 -6.37
N LYS A 103 9.52 2.22 -6.82
CA LYS A 103 9.34 3.51 -6.13
C LYS A 103 8.84 3.33 -4.70
N ALA A 104 7.89 2.42 -4.47
CA ALA A 104 7.34 2.15 -3.15
C ALA A 104 8.40 1.55 -2.21
N ILE A 105 9.24 0.61 -2.68
CA ILE A 105 10.36 0.07 -1.90
C ILE A 105 11.34 1.18 -1.51
N ARG A 106 11.75 2.02 -2.46
CA ARG A 106 12.63 3.16 -2.18
C ARG A 106 12.01 4.10 -1.15
N GLY A 107 10.71 4.35 -1.25
CA GLY A 107 9.96 5.21 -0.32
C GLY A 107 9.84 4.66 1.11
N LEU A 108 10.14 3.37 1.35
CA LEU A 108 10.19 2.81 2.70
C LEU A 108 11.36 3.36 3.53
N GLU A 109 12.38 3.94 2.88
CA GLU A 109 13.57 4.50 3.57
C GLU A 109 14.28 3.50 4.48
N ILE A 110 14.43 2.27 3.98
CA ILE A 110 15.10 1.15 4.68
C ILE A 110 16.51 0.88 4.11
N GLY A 111 17.12 1.87 3.45
CA GLY A 111 18.43 1.71 2.83
C GLY A 111 18.43 0.91 1.52
N LYS A 112 17.27 0.74 0.88
CA LYS A 112 17.11 0.03 -0.40
C LYS A 112 16.50 0.96 -1.45
N SER A 113 17.05 0.95 -2.67
CA SER A 113 16.52 1.74 -3.80
C SER A 113 15.46 0.97 -4.60
N GLY A 114 15.37 -0.35 -4.38
CA GLY A 114 14.46 -1.26 -5.06
C GLY A 114 14.75 -2.71 -4.68
N LEU A 115 14.42 -3.65 -5.55
CA LEU A 115 14.77 -5.06 -5.41
C LEU A 115 16.22 -5.31 -5.91
N GLU A 116 17.18 -4.77 -5.21
CA GLU A 116 18.61 -4.96 -5.47
C GLU A 116 19.08 -6.33 -5.01
N GLU A 117 20.26 -6.75 -5.49
CA GLU A 117 20.93 -7.93 -4.95
C GLU A 117 21.23 -7.76 -3.46
N LEU A 118 21.17 -8.87 -2.74
CA LEU A 118 21.54 -8.87 -1.33
C LEU A 118 23.07 -8.88 -1.19
N ASP A 119 23.60 -7.96 -0.40
CA ASP A 119 25.05 -7.83 -0.15
C ASP A 119 25.67 -9.13 0.41
N THR A 120 24.87 -9.90 1.15
CA THR A 120 25.29 -11.13 1.84
C THR A 120 25.41 -12.35 0.93
N LYS A 121 24.93 -12.30 -0.33
CA LYS A 121 24.90 -13.43 -1.27
C LYS A 121 24.44 -14.74 -0.59
N PRO A 122 23.17 -14.85 -0.20
CA PRO A 122 22.68 -15.99 0.59
C PRO A 122 22.75 -17.30 -0.19
N THR A 123 23.01 -18.39 0.52
CA THR A 123 22.97 -19.74 -0.04
C THR A 123 21.55 -20.16 -0.41
N LYS A 124 21.40 -21.15 -1.30
CA LYS A 124 20.08 -21.71 -1.66
C LYS A 124 19.27 -22.18 -0.44
N SER A 125 19.96 -22.70 0.58
CA SER A 125 19.33 -23.15 1.83
C SER A 125 18.78 -21.98 2.63
N GLU A 126 19.53 -20.89 2.74
CA GLU A 126 19.10 -19.66 3.41
C GLU A 126 17.92 -19.01 2.68
N ILE A 127 17.98 -18.89 1.36
CA ILE A 127 16.87 -18.39 0.55
C ILE A 127 15.61 -19.20 0.84
N ARG A 128 15.70 -20.54 0.78
CA ARG A 128 14.55 -21.42 1.04
C ARG A 128 13.97 -21.22 2.45
N SER A 129 14.82 -21.10 3.47
CA SER A 129 14.41 -20.84 4.85
C SER A 129 13.69 -19.48 4.97
N ARG A 130 14.25 -18.44 4.37
CA ARG A 130 13.66 -17.09 4.40
C ARG A 130 12.36 -16.97 3.60
N LEU A 131 12.18 -17.75 2.56
CA LEU A 131 10.92 -17.81 1.81
C LEU A 131 9.78 -18.45 2.63
N ILE A 132 10.09 -19.36 3.52
CA ILE A 132 9.11 -20.00 4.42
C ILE A 132 8.71 -19.05 5.54
N SER A 133 9.66 -18.28 6.09
CA SER A 133 9.41 -17.36 7.19
C SER A 133 8.75 -16.07 6.71
N PRO A 134 7.52 -15.73 7.15
CA PRO A 134 6.83 -14.51 6.72
C PRO A 134 7.34 -13.27 7.48
N THR A 135 8.56 -12.83 7.16
CA THR A 135 9.17 -11.61 7.70
C THR A 135 9.06 -10.44 6.71
N PRO A 136 9.24 -9.18 7.14
CA PRO A 136 9.27 -8.02 6.25
C PRO A 136 10.28 -8.11 5.11
N GLU A 137 11.45 -8.72 5.34
CA GLU A 137 12.51 -8.87 4.36
C GLU A 137 12.23 -9.96 3.32
N ARG A 138 11.24 -10.80 3.52
CA ARG A 138 10.91 -11.92 2.62
C ARG A 138 10.83 -11.51 1.15
N ILE A 139 10.38 -10.29 0.85
CA ILE A 139 10.27 -9.77 -0.51
C ILE A 139 11.63 -9.70 -1.22
N PHE A 140 12.70 -9.38 -0.52
CA PHE A 140 14.05 -9.34 -1.08
C PHE A 140 14.59 -10.74 -1.36
N TYR A 141 14.29 -11.72 -0.50
CA TYR A 141 14.62 -13.13 -0.74
C TYR A 141 13.80 -13.76 -1.87
N ILE A 142 12.57 -13.27 -2.10
CA ILE A 142 11.80 -13.65 -3.29
C ILE A 142 12.52 -13.16 -4.55
N ALA A 143 12.96 -11.91 -4.58
CA ALA A 143 13.71 -11.37 -5.71
C ALA A 143 15.03 -12.14 -5.94
N GLU A 144 15.75 -12.49 -4.86
CA GLU A 144 16.98 -13.27 -4.93
C GLU A 144 16.76 -14.69 -5.45
N ALA A 145 15.62 -15.29 -5.16
CA ALA A 145 15.28 -16.63 -5.66
C ALA A 145 15.00 -16.67 -7.17
N PHE A 146 14.71 -15.53 -7.79
CA PHE A 146 14.52 -15.38 -9.24
C PHE A 146 15.80 -15.09 -10.01
N ARG A 147 16.92 -14.81 -9.33
CA ARG A 147 18.26 -14.63 -9.91
C ARG A 147 19.00 -15.96 -9.98
#